data_363af21b14fd87d96898857c7f3edb89
#
_entry.id   363af21b14fd87d96898857c7f3edb89
#
_cell.length_a   1.000
_cell.length_b   1.000
_cell.length_c   1.000
_cell.angle_alpha   90.00
_cell.angle_beta   90.00
_cell.angle_gamma   90.00
#
_symmetry.space_group_name_H-M   'P 1'
#
loop_
_entity.id
_entity.type
_entity.pdbx_description
1 polymer ?
#
loop_
_entity_poly.entity_id
_entity_poly.type
_entity_poly.pdbx_seq_one_letter_code
_entity_poly.pdbx_strand_id
1 'polypeptide(L)'
;MIGDTMPAGWNIRVTTFDSEGKPRMVRNFLAYEPDKERAIELVRRRAPINEGELAEAVAEVTGNEFVGPGMRPGDVRRHIKKADPDEE
;
A
#
# COMPACT_ATOMS: atom_id res chain seq x y z
N MET A 1 -23.40 -7.06 -14.53
CA MET A 1 -22.99 -7.07 -14.34
C MET A 1 -22.30 -6.85 -13.79
N ILE A 2 -22.08 -6.66 -13.71
CA ILE A 2 -21.74 -6.43 -13.20
C ILE A 2 -20.89 -6.48 -12.59
N GLY A 3 -20.79 -6.44 -12.58
CA GLY A 3 -20.02 -6.61 -11.66
C GLY A 3 -18.61 -6.50 -11.55
N ASP A 4 -17.99 -6.09 -12.35
CA ASP A 4 -16.69 -5.96 -12.26
C ASP A 4 -16.27 -4.79 -11.58
N THR A 5 -16.20 -4.75 -10.33
CA THR A 5 -15.75 -3.62 -9.66
C THR A 5 -14.28 -3.71 -9.60
N MET A 6 -13.61 -2.93 -10.35
CA MET A 6 -12.21 -2.82 -10.24
C MET A 6 -11.88 -2.14 -8.93
N PRO A 7 -10.81 -2.51 -8.29
CA PRO A 7 -10.42 -1.81 -7.07
C PRO A 7 -10.07 -0.38 -7.39
N ALA A 8 -10.31 0.51 -6.45
CA ALA A 8 -9.93 1.90 -6.64
C ALA A 8 -8.43 2.08 -6.45
N GLY A 9 -7.84 1.21 -5.66
CA GLY A 9 -6.40 1.26 -5.44
C GLY A 9 -5.94 0.03 -4.70
N TRP A 10 -4.75 0.11 -4.13
CA TRP A 10 -4.11 -1.03 -3.52
C TRP A 10 -3.40 -0.66 -2.24
N ASN A 11 -3.33 -1.63 -1.36
CA ASN A 11 -2.48 -1.54 -0.19
C ASN A 11 -1.16 -2.17 -0.60
N ILE A 12 -0.11 -1.38 -0.59
CA ILE A 12 1.21 -1.84 -1.01
C ILE A 12 2.05 -2.04 0.24
N ARG A 13 2.58 -3.23 0.40
CA ARG A 13 3.41 -3.53 1.56
C ARG A 13 4.87 -3.51 1.14
N VAL A 14 5.67 -2.77 1.88
CA VAL A 14 7.09 -2.69 1.62
C VAL A 14 7.81 -3.36 2.78
N THR A 15 8.57 -4.38 2.48
CA THR A 15 9.27 -5.15 3.49
C THR A 15 10.76 -4.91 3.39
N THR A 16 11.36 -4.57 4.52
CA THR A 16 12.80 -4.40 4.62
C THR A 16 13.36 -5.67 5.22
N PHE A 17 14.47 -6.14 4.69
CA PHE A 17 15.08 -7.37 5.17
C PHE A 17 16.41 -7.06 5.84
N ASP A 18 16.81 -7.90 6.78
CA ASP A 18 18.08 -7.71 7.44
C ASP A 18 19.16 -8.44 6.64
N SER A 19 20.39 -8.45 7.15
CA SER A 19 21.49 -9.01 6.41
C SER A 19 21.36 -10.52 6.24
N GLU A 20 20.50 -11.14 6.99
CA GLU A 20 20.28 -12.58 6.86
C GLU A 20 19.09 -12.90 6.01
N GLY A 21 18.47 -11.90 5.42
CA GLY A 21 17.32 -12.13 4.56
C GLY A 21 16.02 -12.27 5.30
N LYS A 22 15.98 -11.94 6.57
CA LYS A 22 14.75 -12.04 7.32
C LYS A 22 14.03 -10.71 7.37
N PRO A 23 12.70 -10.73 7.35
CA PRO A 23 11.96 -9.47 7.40
C PRO A 23 12.27 -8.70 8.68
N ARG A 24 12.62 -7.44 8.51
CA ARG A 24 12.98 -6.62 9.64
C ARG A 24 11.91 -5.58 9.93
N MET A 25 11.36 -4.99 8.88
CA MET A 25 10.39 -3.93 9.06
C MET A 25 9.38 -3.99 7.93
N VAL A 26 8.15 -3.70 8.23
CA VAL A 26 7.11 -3.70 7.23
C VAL A 26 6.40 -2.35 7.27
N ARG A 27 6.25 -1.73 6.11
CA ARG A 27 5.51 -0.49 6.01
C ARG A 27 4.40 -0.69 5.00
N ASN A 28 3.27 -0.08 5.22
CA ASN A 28 2.15 -0.20 4.31
C ASN A 28 1.79 1.15 3.74
N PHE A 29 1.41 1.18 2.48
CA PHE A 29 1.03 2.39 1.81
C PHE A 29 -0.28 2.18 1.07
N LEU A 30 -1.11 3.20 1.03
CA LEU A 30 -2.31 3.17 0.20
C LEU A 30 -1.97 3.90 -1.08
N ALA A 31 -2.15 3.25 -2.20
CA ALA A 31 -1.90 3.85 -3.50
C ALA A 31 -3.22 3.96 -4.23
N TYR A 32 -3.63 5.17 -4.54
CA TYR A 32 -4.91 5.38 -5.20
C TYR A 32 -4.68 5.22 -6.71
N GLU A 33 -4.53 4.00 -7.12
CA GLU A 33 -4.27 3.65 -8.51
C GLU A 33 -4.86 2.27 -8.74
N PRO A 34 -5.82 2.12 -9.65
CA PRO A 34 -6.48 0.83 -9.81
C PRO A 34 -5.61 -0.26 -10.42
N ASP A 35 -4.62 0.12 -11.21
CA ASP A 35 -3.76 -0.89 -11.81
C ASP A 35 -2.72 -1.34 -10.80
N LYS A 36 -2.66 -2.63 -10.57
CA LYS A 36 -1.82 -3.19 -9.54
C LYS A 36 -0.34 -2.85 -9.73
N GLU A 37 0.15 -3.03 -10.92
CA GLU A 37 1.56 -2.78 -11.15
C GLU A 37 1.90 -1.30 -11.12
N ARG A 38 0.99 -0.48 -11.60
CA ARG A 38 1.21 0.95 -11.54
C ARG A 38 1.14 1.45 -10.10
N ALA A 39 0.32 0.79 -9.28
CA ALA A 39 0.24 1.16 -7.88
C ALA A 39 1.57 0.90 -7.19
N ILE A 40 2.20 -0.22 -7.48
CA ILE A 40 3.48 -0.55 -6.90
C ILE A 40 4.53 0.48 -7.35
N GLU A 41 4.51 0.81 -8.65
CA GLU A 41 5.44 1.77 -9.16
C GLU A 41 5.21 3.14 -8.58
N LEU A 42 3.97 3.49 -8.37
CA LEU A 42 3.64 4.78 -7.80
C LEU A 42 4.21 4.91 -6.40
N VAL A 43 4.11 3.84 -5.60
CA VAL A 43 4.68 3.86 -4.27
C VAL A 43 6.20 3.98 -4.35
N ARG A 44 6.82 3.29 -5.28
CA ARG A 44 8.26 3.38 -5.41
C ARG A 44 8.73 4.79 -5.75
N ARG A 45 7.91 5.54 -6.48
CA ARG A 45 8.26 6.89 -6.83
C ARG A 45 8.04 7.87 -5.70
N ARG A 46 6.99 7.63 -4.91
CA ARG A 46 6.61 8.60 -3.91
C ARG A 46 7.20 8.33 -2.56
N ALA A 47 7.56 7.09 -2.28
CA ALA A 47 8.11 6.74 -0.99
C ALA A 47 9.56 6.35 -1.16
N PRO A 48 10.41 6.65 -0.20
CA PRO A 48 11.81 6.25 -0.31
C PRO A 48 11.92 4.76 -0.07
N ILE A 49 12.03 4.03 -1.16
CA ILE A 49 12.20 2.59 -1.10
C ILE A 49 13.58 2.26 -1.59
N ASN A 50 14.35 1.58 -0.75
CA ASN A 50 15.73 1.26 -1.07
C ASN A 50 15.82 -0.02 -1.88
N GLU A 51 16.94 -0.19 -2.53
CA GLU A 51 17.18 -1.40 -3.24
C GLU A 51 17.18 -2.52 -2.25
N GLY A 52 16.64 -3.61 -2.55
CA GLY A 52 16.56 -4.72 -1.62
C GLY A 52 15.29 -4.75 -0.82
N GLU A 53 14.49 -3.69 -0.87
CA GLU A 53 13.20 -3.75 -0.21
C GLU A 53 12.17 -4.31 -1.19
N LEU A 54 11.25 -5.07 -0.67
CA LEU A 54 10.23 -5.71 -1.50
C LEU A 54 8.92 -4.96 -1.38
N ALA A 55 8.39 -4.52 -2.51
CA ALA A 55 7.10 -3.84 -2.54
C ALA A 55 6.09 -4.76 -3.20
N GLU A 56 4.99 -5.03 -2.51
CA GLU A 56 3.97 -5.94 -3.00
C GLU A 56 2.58 -5.38 -2.82
N ALA A 57 1.71 -5.62 -3.77
CA ALA A 57 0.30 -5.26 -3.61
C ALA A 57 -0.35 -6.41 -2.88
N VAL A 58 -0.79 -6.17 -1.66
CA VAL A 58 -1.29 -7.23 -0.80
C VAL A 58 -2.80 -7.23 -0.65
N ALA A 59 -3.47 -6.14 -0.97
CA ALA A 59 -4.92 -6.09 -0.83
C ALA A 59 -5.50 -5.00 -1.72
N GLU A 60 -6.68 -5.27 -2.24
CA GLU A 60 -7.41 -4.26 -3.01
C GLU A 60 -8.05 -3.29 -2.03
N VAL A 61 -8.17 -2.05 -2.42
CA VAL A 61 -8.74 -1.01 -1.57
C VAL A 61 -9.86 -0.35 -2.31
N THR A 62 -10.99 -0.18 -1.66
CA THR A 62 -12.15 0.44 -2.28
C THR A 62 -12.06 1.95 -2.22
N GLY A 63 -12.88 2.59 -3.01
CA GLY A 63 -12.85 4.05 -3.06
C GLY A 63 -13.12 4.72 -1.75
N ASN A 64 -13.94 4.11 -0.90
CA ASN A 64 -14.26 4.71 0.38
C ASN A 64 -13.03 4.91 1.24
N GLU A 65 -12.05 4.02 1.13
CA GLU A 65 -10.86 4.14 1.92
C GLU A 65 -10.05 5.37 1.54
N PHE A 66 -10.18 5.82 0.31
CA PHE A 66 -9.43 6.98 -0.14
C PHE A 66 -10.17 8.29 0.11
N VAL A 67 -11.49 8.23 0.11
CA VAL A 67 -12.28 9.43 0.28
C VAL A 67 -12.13 10.01 1.68
N GLY A 68 -12.14 9.15 2.68
CA GLY A 68 -12.01 9.62 4.05
C GLY A 68 -10.80 10.49 4.29
N PRO A 69 -9.60 10.04 3.93
CA PRO A 69 -8.42 10.89 4.09
C PRO A 69 -8.25 11.97 3.03
N GLY A 70 -9.18 12.07 2.08
CA GLY A 70 -9.08 13.12 1.08
C GLY A 70 -8.07 12.85 0.00
N MET A 71 -7.82 11.60 -0.31
CA MET A 71 -6.85 11.25 -1.35
C MET A 71 -7.43 11.45 -2.72
N ARG A 72 -6.60 11.75 -3.68
CA ARG A 72 -6.99 11.88 -5.07
C ARG A 72 -6.33 10.80 -5.88
N PRO A 73 -6.85 10.47 -7.06
CA PRO A 73 -6.22 9.46 -7.89
C PRO A 73 -4.76 9.80 -8.12
N GLY A 74 -3.90 8.84 -7.97
CA GLY A 74 -2.46 9.03 -8.10
C GLY A 74 -1.76 9.38 -6.81
N ASP A 75 -2.49 9.52 -5.71
CA ASP A 75 -1.88 9.84 -4.43
C ASP A 75 -1.42 8.58 -3.73
N VAL A 76 -0.39 8.74 -2.92
CA VAL A 76 0.12 7.66 -2.08
C VAL A 76 0.17 8.19 -0.66
N ARG A 77 -0.28 7.39 0.29
CA ARG A 77 -0.26 7.80 1.67
C ARG A 77 0.18 6.64 2.51
N ARG A 78 1.00 6.91 3.51
CA ARG A 78 1.43 5.85 4.39
C ARG A 78 0.24 5.39 5.22
N HIS A 79 0.00 4.08 5.21
CA HIS A 79 -1.11 3.51 5.94
C HIS A 79 -0.57 2.96 7.22
N ILE A 80 -0.77 3.67 8.31
CA ILE A 80 -0.34 3.22 9.59
C ILE A 80 -1.47 2.46 10.19
N LYS A 81 -1.28 1.16 10.34
CA LYS A 81 -2.31 0.36 10.92
C LYS A 81 -2.35 0.69 12.38
N LYS A 82 -3.48 1.18 12.85
CA LYS A 82 -3.62 1.52 14.18
C LYS A 82 -3.54 0.31 15.01
N ALA A 83 -2.76 0.32 16.02
CA ALA A 83 -2.69 -0.81 16.90
C ALA A 83 -4.04 -0.99 17.52
N ASP A 84 -4.47 -2.21 17.57
CA ASP A 84 -5.75 -2.49 18.08
C ASP A 84 -5.71 -2.28 19.55
N PRO A 85 -6.57 -1.48 20.09
CA PRO A 85 -6.51 -1.24 21.51
C PRO A 85 -6.68 -2.48 22.30
N ASP A 86 -7.27 -3.47 21.71
CA ASP A 86 -7.40 -4.63 22.43
C ASP A 86 -6.19 -5.36 22.48
N GLU A 87 -5.28 -5.03 21.73
CA GLU A 87 -4.16 -5.68 21.70
C GLU A 87 -3.33 -5.31 22.71
N GLU A 88 -3.64 -4.54 23.48
CA GLU A 88 -2.82 -4.24 24.42
C GLU A 88 -3.15 -4.72 25.47
#